data_975298a1de9d7a6a8841b872a7bd60d3
#
_entry.id   975298a1de9d7a6a8841b872a7bd60d3
#
_cell.length_a   1.000
_cell.length_b   1.000
_cell.length_c   1.000
_cell.angle_alpha   90.00
_cell.angle_beta   90.00
_cell.angle_gamma   90.00
#
_symmetry.space_group_name_H-M   'P 1'
#
loop_
_entity.id
_entity.type
_entity.pdbx_description
1 polymer ?
#
loop_
_entity_poly.entity_id
_entity_poly.type
_entity_poly.pdbx_seq_one_letter_code
_entity_poly.pdbx_strand_id
1 'polypeptide(L)' 'MKASNDEMLEQAEFCKKLMSRLLDDMKTSEYIKTSVVKDDVRRLRRELMILSHMCEWEYRLKEQK' A
#
# COMPACT_ATOMS: atom_id res chain seq x y z
N MET A 1 -1.47 -18.36 -6.53
CA MET A 1 -1.71 -18.64 -5.11
C MET A 1 -2.69 -17.64 -4.55
N LYS A 2 -3.68 -18.12 -3.84
CA LYS A 2 -4.74 -17.27 -3.28
C LYS A 2 -4.28 -16.64 -1.96
N ALA A 3 -4.37 -15.32 -1.86
CA ALA A 3 -4.05 -14.63 -0.61
C ALA A 3 -5.17 -14.83 0.40
N SER A 4 -4.82 -15.11 1.65
CA SER A 4 -5.79 -15.22 2.72
C SER A 4 -6.29 -13.84 3.16
N ASN A 5 -7.41 -13.80 3.87
CA ASN A 5 -7.91 -12.54 4.43
C ASN A 5 -6.90 -11.93 5.39
N ASP A 6 -6.18 -12.75 6.14
CA ASP A 6 -5.16 -12.28 7.07
C ASP A 6 -3.98 -11.64 6.33
N GLU A 7 -3.56 -12.24 5.21
CA GLU A 7 -2.49 -11.67 4.39
C GLU A 7 -2.91 -10.33 3.78
N MET A 8 -4.14 -10.24 3.30
CA MET A 8 -4.66 -8.98 2.75
C MET A 8 -4.74 -7.90 3.83
N LEU A 9 -5.17 -8.28 5.03
CA LEU A 9 -5.26 -7.36 6.16
C LEU A 9 -3.87 -6.86 6.58
N GLU A 10 -2.89 -7.74 6.65
CA GLU A 10 -1.51 -7.37 6.94
C GLU A 10 -0.96 -6.41 5.90
N GLN A 11 -1.23 -6.68 4.63
CA GLN A 11 -0.78 -5.81 3.54
C GLN A 11 -1.45 -4.44 3.62
N ALA A 12 -2.73 -4.40 3.95
CA ALA A 12 -3.46 -3.14 4.11
C ALA A 12 -2.92 -2.33 5.30
N GLU A 13 -2.61 -2.99 6.40
CA GLU A 13 -2.02 -2.34 7.56
C GLU A 13 -0.63 -1.79 7.27
N PHE A 14 0.16 -2.51 6.48
CA PHE A 14 1.46 -2.05 6.04
C PHE A 14 1.33 -0.79 5.19
N CYS A 15 0.38 -0.76 4.25
CA CYS A 15 0.09 0.42 3.46
C CYS A 15 -0.31 1.60 4.34
N LYS A 16 -1.10 1.36 5.37
CA LYS A 16 -1.51 2.39 6.32
C LYS A 16 -0.31 2.98 7.05
N LYS A 17 0.64 2.14 7.47
CA LYS A 17 1.87 2.59 8.13
C LYS A 17 2.70 3.47 7.20
N LEU A 18 2.85 3.06 5.95
CA LEU A 18 3.58 3.84 4.96
C LEU A 18 2.92 5.19 4.71
N MET A 19 1.60 5.22 4.64
CA MET A 19 0.85 6.45 4.45
C MET A 19 1.00 7.38 5.66
N SER A 20 0.95 6.84 6.88
CA SER A 20 1.14 7.62 8.09
C SER A 20 2.53 8.24 8.14
N ARG A 21 3.55 7.48 7.75
CA ARG A 21 4.92 7.98 7.69
C ARG A 21 5.06 9.09 6.66
N LEU A 22 4.45 8.91 5.50
CA LEU A 22 4.46 9.93 4.45
C LEU A 22 3.82 11.23 4.94
N LEU A 23 2.67 11.13 5.62
CA LEU A 23 1.99 12.28 6.19
C LEU A 23 2.83 12.99 7.25
N ASP A 24 3.48 12.23 8.12
CA ASP A 24 4.35 12.79 9.15
C ASP A 24 5.52 13.53 8.52
N ASP A 25 6.16 12.94 7.52
CA ASP A 25 7.27 13.55 6.81
C ASP A 25 6.85 14.86 6.15
N MET A 26 5.64 14.91 5.58
CA MET A 26 5.12 16.12 4.96
C MET A 26 4.76 17.20 5.98
N LYS A 27 4.29 16.81 7.16
CA LYS A 27 3.87 17.75 8.21
C LYS A 27 5.06 18.34 8.98
N THR A 28 6.10 17.53 9.23
CA THR A 28 7.22 17.91 10.09
C THR A 28 8.35 18.58 9.34
N SER A 29 8.41 18.48 8.03
CA SER A 29 9.46 19.09 7.23
C SER A 29 9.10 20.52 6.86
N GLU A 30 9.95 21.48 7.23
CA GLU A 30 9.86 22.84 6.77
C GLU A 30 10.00 22.91 5.26
N TYR A 31 10.82 22.01 4.71
CA TYR A 31 11.01 21.85 3.28
C TYR A 31 10.70 20.41 2.92
N ILE A 32 9.70 20.22 2.09
CA ILE A 32 9.42 18.89 1.56
C ILE A 32 10.58 18.49 0.65
N LYS A 33 11.39 17.55 1.15
CA LYS A 33 12.47 16.99 0.34
C LYS A 33 11.83 16.13 -0.75
N THR A 34 11.76 16.68 -1.94
CA THR A 34 11.06 16.05 -3.07
C THR A 34 11.54 14.63 -3.33
N SER A 35 12.86 14.38 -3.17
CA SER A 35 13.41 13.03 -3.39
C SER A 35 12.86 12.02 -2.38
N VAL A 36 12.80 12.41 -1.09
CA VAL A 36 12.29 11.53 -0.03
C VAL A 36 10.81 11.25 -0.24
N VAL A 37 10.04 12.30 -0.54
CA VAL A 37 8.61 12.16 -0.79
C VAL A 37 8.35 11.26 -2.00
N LYS A 38 9.13 11.43 -3.08
CA LYS A 38 9.00 10.57 -4.26
C LYS A 38 9.27 9.11 -3.93
N ASP A 39 10.30 8.83 -3.14
CA ASP A 39 10.63 7.46 -2.76
C ASP A 39 9.52 6.86 -1.90
N ASP A 40 9.00 7.61 -0.94
CA ASP A 40 7.90 7.17 -0.10
C ASP A 40 6.64 6.88 -0.92
N VAL A 41 6.31 7.76 -1.87
CA VAL A 41 5.16 7.57 -2.75
C VAL A 41 5.35 6.35 -3.65
N ARG A 42 6.54 6.15 -4.20
CA ARG A 42 6.81 4.97 -5.03
C ARG A 42 6.64 3.68 -4.24
N ARG A 43 7.15 3.67 -3.03
CA ARG A 43 7.03 2.50 -2.16
C ARG A 43 5.57 2.22 -1.81
N LEU A 44 4.84 3.26 -1.42
CA LEU A 44 3.41 3.13 -1.12
C LEU A 44 2.62 2.65 -2.34
N ARG A 45 2.89 3.22 -3.50
CA ARG A 45 2.24 2.82 -4.75
C ARG A 45 2.47 1.34 -5.05
N ARG A 46 3.71 0.88 -4.87
CA ARG A 46 4.07 -0.52 -5.08
C ARG A 46 3.30 -1.44 -4.14
N GLU A 47 3.25 -1.08 -2.87
CA GLU A 47 2.56 -1.89 -1.87
C GLU A 47 1.04 -1.89 -2.07
N LEU A 48 0.48 -0.76 -2.49
CA LEU A 48 -0.94 -0.69 -2.85
C LEU A 48 -1.24 -1.54 -4.08
N MET A 49 -0.33 -1.60 -5.03
CA MET A 49 -0.49 -2.45 -6.22
C MET A 49 -0.51 -3.92 -5.81
N ILE A 50 0.35 -4.32 -4.89
CA ILE A 50 0.35 -5.69 -4.36
C ILE A 50 -1.00 -6.00 -3.72
N LEU A 51 -1.51 -5.10 -2.90
CA LEU A 51 -2.82 -5.26 -2.26
C LEU A 51 -3.94 -5.37 -3.31
N SER A 52 -3.88 -4.53 -4.34
CA SER A 52 -4.86 -4.56 -5.43
C SER A 52 -4.85 -5.91 -6.14
N HIS A 53 -3.69 -6.46 -6.40
CA HIS A 53 -3.58 -7.79 -7.03
C HIS A 53 -4.16 -8.88 -6.14
N MET A 54 -3.95 -8.81 -4.85
CA MET A 54 -4.54 -9.76 -3.90
C MET A 54 -6.07 -9.72 -3.96
N CYS A 55 -6.64 -8.53 -3.96
CA CYS A 55 -8.08 -8.34 -4.02
C CYS A 55 -8.67 -8.78 -5.35
N GLU A 56 -7.99 -8.46 -6.46
CA GLU A 56 -8.43 -8.88 -7.79
C GLU A 56 -8.45 -10.40 -7.94
N TRP A 57 -7.44 -11.05 -7.39
CA TRP A 57 -7.36 -12.51 -7.45
C TRP A 57 -8.56 -13.14 -6.74
N GLU A 58 -8.91 -12.65 -5.57
CA GLU A 58 -10.10 -13.10 -4.83
C GLU A 58 -11.37 -12.88 -5.64
N TYR A 59 -11.50 -11.70 -6.21
CA TYR A 59 -12.67 -11.31 -7.00
C TYR A 59 -12.85 -12.23 -8.22
N ARG A 60 -11.77 -12.50 -8.93
CA ARG A 60 -11.81 -13.37 -10.10
C ARG A 60 -12.22 -14.79 -9.76
N LEU A 61 -11.76 -15.31 -8.63
CA LEU A 61 -12.15 -16.63 -8.18
C LEU A 61 -13.64 -16.72 -7.87
N LYS A 62 -14.21 -15.67 -7.34
CA LYS A 62 -15.65 -15.59 -7.08
C LYS A 62 -16.46 -15.51 -8.37
N GLU A 63 -15.97 -14.82 -9.36
CA GLU A 63 -16.67 -14.68 -10.64
C GLU A 63 -16.64 -15.94 -11.48
N GLN A 64 -15.65 -16.78 -11.31
CA GLN A 64 -15.49 -18.00 -12.10
C GLN A 64 -16.38 -19.15 -11.64
N LYS A 65 -17.26 -18.91 -10.74
CA LYS A 65 -18.26 -19.93 -10.39
C LYS A 65 -19.36 -19.99 -11.47
#